data_46694fa1d05458c0a45dc2df0b1faf76
#
_entry.id   46694fa1d05458c0a45dc2df0b1faf76
#
_cell.length_a   1.000
_cell.length_b   1.000
_cell.length_c   1.000
_cell.angle_alpha   90.00
_cell.angle_beta   90.00
_cell.angle_gamma   90.00
#
_symmetry.space_group_name_H-M   'P 1'
#
loop_
_entity.id
_entity.type
_entity.pdbx_description
1 polymer ?
#
loop_
_entity_poly.entity_id
_entity_poly.type
_entity_poly.pdbx_seq_one_letter_code
_entity_poly.pdbx_strand_id
1 'polypeptide(L)'
;MKTLQSRDNLIWIDLEMTGLDPNNEKIIEIATLITDSDLNIIAEGPNLIISQSNELLDGMDEWNQKQHGSSGLTEQVKLSLIHI
;
A
#
# COMPACT_ATOMS: atom_id res chain seq x y z
N MET A 1 29.90 -2.18 15.81
CA MET A 1 28.61 -2.61 15.24
C MET A 1 28.25 -1.71 14.06
N LYS A 2 27.89 -2.31 12.96
CA LYS A 2 27.51 -1.57 11.75
C LYS A 2 26.06 -1.12 11.85
N THR A 3 25.81 0.18 11.71
CA THR A 3 24.45 0.71 11.66
C THR A 3 23.85 0.53 10.24
N LEU A 4 22.54 0.27 10.19
CA LEU A 4 21.79 0.23 8.94
C LEU A 4 21.39 1.63 8.46
N GLN A 5 21.45 2.62 9.34
CA GLN A 5 21.06 3.99 9.00
C GLN A 5 22.15 4.68 8.18
N SER A 6 21.74 5.31 7.10
CA SER A 6 22.61 6.13 6.26
C SER A 6 21.76 7.18 5.55
N ARG A 7 22.34 8.37 5.34
CA ARG A 7 21.68 9.44 4.58
C ARG A 7 21.52 9.08 3.08
N ASP A 8 22.27 8.08 2.60
CA ASP A 8 22.24 7.66 1.21
C ASP A 8 21.24 6.53 0.95
N ASN A 9 20.57 6.04 1.99
CA ASN A 9 19.55 5.02 1.85
C ASN A 9 18.29 5.59 1.17
N LEU A 10 17.63 4.73 0.41
CA LEU A 10 16.40 5.06 -0.31
C LEU A 10 15.22 4.35 0.36
N ILE A 11 14.14 5.09 0.53
CA ILE A 11 12.87 4.53 1.00
C ILE A 11 11.95 4.42 -0.21
N TRP A 12 11.48 3.20 -0.47
CA TRP A 12 10.55 2.90 -1.55
C TRP A 12 9.19 2.67 -0.93
N ILE A 13 8.19 3.39 -1.43
CA ILE A 13 6.82 3.28 -0.95
C ILE A 13 5.94 2.94 -2.14
N ASP A 14 5.20 1.84 -2.03
CA ASP A 14 4.22 1.43 -3.02
C ASP A 14 2.84 1.49 -2.37
N LEU A 15 1.88 2.09 -3.06
CA LEU A 15 0.52 2.30 -2.56
C LEU A 15 -0.49 1.74 -3.55
N GLU A 16 -1.52 1.07 -3.02
CA GLU A 16 -2.73 0.79 -3.77
C GLU A 16 -3.86 1.66 -3.22
N MET A 17 -4.68 2.17 -4.11
CA MET A 17 -5.74 3.11 -3.77
C MET A 17 -7.03 2.73 -4.48
N THR A 18 -8.15 3.29 -4.01
CA THR A 18 -9.45 3.06 -4.63
C THR A 18 -9.60 3.73 -6.00
N GLY A 19 -8.71 4.67 -6.31
CA GLY A 19 -8.68 5.39 -7.58
C GLY A 19 -7.62 6.47 -7.55
N LEU A 20 -7.66 7.39 -8.51
CA LEU A 20 -6.61 8.39 -8.72
C LEU A 20 -6.95 9.80 -8.22
N ASP A 21 -8.19 10.03 -7.78
CA ASP A 21 -8.61 11.35 -7.29
C ASP A 21 -8.21 11.51 -5.82
N PRO A 22 -7.20 12.34 -5.49
CA PRO A 22 -6.73 12.46 -4.12
C PRO A 22 -7.75 13.06 -3.15
N ASN A 23 -8.81 13.69 -3.66
CA ASN A 23 -9.84 14.29 -2.81
C ASN A 23 -10.91 13.29 -2.36
N ASN A 24 -11.13 12.23 -3.16
CA ASN A 24 -12.23 11.29 -2.94
C ASN A 24 -11.74 9.85 -2.70
N GLU A 25 -10.53 9.55 -3.12
CA GLU A 25 -10.02 8.18 -3.04
C GLU A 25 -9.20 7.97 -1.78
N LYS A 26 -9.05 6.71 -1.40
CA LYS A 26 -8.36 6.32 -0.17
C LYS A 26 -7.31 5.24 -0.44
N ILE A 27 -6.32 5.20 0.42
CA ILE A 27 -5.28 4.17 0.40
C ILE A 27 -5.86 2.87 0.96
N ILE A 28 -5.59 1.76 0.29
CA ILE A 28 -6.03 0.43 0.72
C ILE A 28 -4.87 -0.53 0.97
N GLU A 29 -3.67 -0.22 0.49
CA GLU A 29 -2.48 -1.02 0.77
C GLU A 29 -1.24 -0.13 0.77
N ILE A 30 -0.32 -0.40 1.69
CA ILE A 30 0.98 0.28 1.77
C ILE A 30 2.06 -0.79 1.92
N ALA A 31 3.05 -0.75 1.05
CA ALA A 31 4.25 -1.56 1.17
C ALA A 31 5.48 -0.65 1.16
N THR A 32 6.44 -0.93 2.01
CA THR A 32 7.65 -0.13 2.12
C THR A 32 8.89 -1.01 2.10
N LEU A 33 10.00 -0.44 1.64
CA LEU A 33 11.25 -1.13 1.45
C LEU A 33 12.38 -0.11 1.55
N ILE A 34 13.48 -0.48 2.18
CA ILE A 34 14.66 0.36 2.28
C ILE A 34 15.82 -0.32 1.56
N THR A 35 16.47 0.41 0.67
CA THR A 35 17.69 -0.04 0.01
C THR A 35 18.82 0.93 0.28
N ASP A 36 20.06 0.49 0.05
CA ASP A 36 21.18 1.40 -0.07
C ASP A 36 21.16 2.07 -1.47
N SER A 37 22.14 2.92 -1.74
CA SER A 37 22.23 3.63 -3.03
C SER A 37 22.53 2.70 -4.20
N ASP A 38 23.00 1.48 -3.94
CA ASP A 38 23.28 0.46 -4.96
C ASP A 38 22.11 -0.49 -5.15
N LEU A 39 20.96 -0.21 -4.55
CA LEU A 39 19.72 -0.99 -4.63
C LEU A 39 19.78 -2.34 -3.92
N ASN A 40 20.71 -2.50 -2.98
CA ASN A 40 20.70 -3.68 -2.11
C ASN A 40 19.64 -3.48 -1.02
N ILE A 41 18.77 -4.48 -0.83
CA ILE A 41 17.73 -4.42 0.18
C ILE A 41 18.35 -4.47 1.57
N ILE A 42 18.08 -3.44 2.39
CA ILE A 42 18.53 -3.34 3.77
C ILE A 42 17.44 -3.81 4.72
N ALA A 43 16.21 -3.41 4.46
CA ALA A 43 15.08 -3.74 5.31
C ALA A 43 13.79 -3.72 4.51
N GLU A 44 12.85 -4.57 4.90
CA GLU A 44 11.50 -4.57 4.36
C GLU A 44 10.54 -4.15 5.47
N GLY A 45 9.68 -3.18 5.17
CA GLY A 45 8.60 -2.81 6.06
C GLY A 45 7.44 -3.79 5.96
N PRO A 46 6.48 -3.72 6.88
CA PRO A 46 5.29 -4.54 6.79
C PRO A 46 4.46 -4.14 5.57
N ASN A 47 3.79 -5.12 4.99
CA ASN A 47 2.77 -4.86 3.98
C ASN A 47 1.44 -4.67 4.71
N LEU A 48 0.92 -3.44 4.71
CA LEU A 48 -0.26 -3.07 5.47
C LEU A 48 -1.48 -2.96 4.56
N ILE A 49 -2.51 -3.74 4.87
CA ILE A 49 -3.82 -3.66 4.21
C ILE A 49 -4.71 -2.80 5.09
N ILE A 50 -5.23 -1.72 4.53
CA ILE A 50 -5.98 -0.70 5.26
C ILE A 50 -7.47 -0.96 5.12
N SER A 51 -8.20 -0.97 6.24
CA SER A 51 -9.65 -1.12 6.25
C SER A 51 -10.32 0.10 5.62
N GLN A 52 -11.32 -0.16 4.79
CA GLN A 52 -12.16 0.89 4.21
C GLN A 52 -13.61 0.42 4.19
N SER A 53 -14.54 1.35 4.11
CA SER A 53 -15.97 1.04 4.10
C SER A 53 -16.38 0.28 2.84
N ASN A 54 -17.42 -0.53 2.95
CA ASN A 54 -18.00 -1.22 1.79
C ASN A 54 -18.51 -0.21 0.76
N GLU A 55 -19.04 0.93 1.20
CA GLU A 55 -19.51 1.99 0.32
C GLU A 55 -18.39 2.53 -0.57
N LEU A 56 -17.22 2.76 0.03
CA LEU A 56 -16.05 3.23 -0.71
C LEU A 56 -15.60 2.21 -1.73
N LEU A 57 -15.53 0.94 -1.34
CA LEU A 57 -15.10 -0.14 -2.22
C LEU A 57 -16.09 -0.37 -3.36
N ASP A 58 -17.38 -0.34 -3.06
CA ASP A 58 -18.44 -0.50 -4.08
C ASP A 58 -18.48 0.69 -5.04
N GLY A 59 -18.03 1.85 -4.60
CA GLY A 59 -17.97 3.06 -5.41
C GLY A 59 -16.77 3.18 -6.31
N MET A 60 -15.81 2.24 -6.25
CA MET A 60 -14.65 2.26 -7.16
C MET A 60 -15.10 2.16 -8.62
N ASP A 61 -14.33 2.76 -9.54
CA ASP A 61 -14.59 2.62 -10.96
C ASP A 61 -14.42 1.17 -11.41
N GLU A 62 -14.86 0.87 -12.63
CA GLU A 62 -14.86 -0.49 -13.17
C GLU A 62 -13.44 -1.09 -13.22
N TRP A 63 -12.45 -0.29 -13.60
CA TRP A 63 -11.07 -0.74 -13.68
C TRP A 63 -10.54 -1.17 -12.31
N ASN A 64 -10.75 -0.32 -11.28
CA ASN A 64 -10.31 -0.60 -9.92
C ASN A 64 -11.07 -1.76 -9.28
N GLN A 65 -12.38 -1.88 -9.54
CA GLN A 65 -13.18 -3.02 -9.09
C GLN A 65 -12.58 -4.33 -9.59
N LYS A 66 -12.25 -4.37 -10.87
CA LYS A 66 -11.69 -5.56 -11.51
C LYS A 66 -10.28 -5.84 -11.02
N GLN A 67 -9.42 -4.84 -10.97
CA GLN A 67 -8.02 -4.98 -10.61
C GLN A 67 -7.86 -5.46 -9.17
N HIS A 68 -8.51 -4.79 -8.22
CA HIS A 68 -8.40 -5.13 -6.81
C HIS A 68 -9.20 -6.38 -6.44
N GLY A 69 -10.31 -6.62 -7.14
CA GLY A 69 -11.08 -7.87 -6.98
C GLY A 69 -10.29 -9.09 -7.43
N SER A 70 -9.67 -9.01 -8.61
CA SER A 70 -8.89 -10.13 -9.18
C SER A 70 -7.65 -10.47 -8.36
N SER A 71 -6.99 -9.48 -7.77
CA SER A 71 -5.81 -9.69 -6.92
C SER A 71 -6.16 -10.21 -5.53
N GLY A 72 -7.44 -10.17 -5.15
CA GLY A 72 -7.89 -10.51 -3.80
C GLY A 72 -7.78 -9.37 -2.80
N LEU A 73 -7.30 -8.19 -3.22
CA LEU A 73 -7.08 -7.06 -2.33
C LEU A 73 -8.39 -6.54 -1.73
N THR A 74 -9.46 -6.45 -2.53
CA THR A 74 -10.76 -5.97 -2.05
C THR A 74 -11.25 -6.79 -0.86
N GLU A 75 -11.15 -8.13 -0.93
CA GLU A 75 -11.56 -8.99 0.17
C GLU A 75 -10.67 -8.81 1.41
N GLN A 76 -9.36 -8.63 1.20
CA GLN A 76 -8.43 -8.38 2.30
C GLN A 76 -8.74 -7.06 3.00
N VAL A 77 -9.10 -6.02 2.26
CA VAL A 77 -9.49 -4.72 2.81
C VAL A 77 -10.74 -4.86 3.68
N LYS A 78 -11.73 -5.64 3.24
CA LYS A 78 -12.97 -5.89 4.01
C LYS A 78 -12.69 -6.60 5.33
N LEU A 79 -11.65 -7.44 5.37
CA LEU A 79 -11.27 -8.20 6.56
C LEU A 79 -10.29 -7.47 7.47
N SER A 80 -9.67 -6.39 7.00
CA SER A 80 -8.64 -5.67 7.74
C SER A 80 -9.23 -4.92 8.93
N LEU A 81 -8.47 -4.87 10.03
CA LEU A 81 -8.77 -4.07 11.20
C LEU A 81 -7.84 -2.86 11.33
N ILE A 82 -6.99 -2.61 10.33
CA ILE A 82 -6.04 -1.50 10.34
C ILE A 82 -6.72 -0.27 9.75
N HIS A 83 -6.71 0.82 10.50
CA HIS A 83 -7.29 2.11 10.09
C HIS A 83 -6.23 3.19 10.09
N ILE A 84 -6.37 4.16 9.20
CA ILE A 84 -5.56 5.37 9.19
C ILE A 84 -6.44 6.62 9.14
#